data_9d8db611eb878c05a166a25b123a0a72
#
_entry.id   9d8db611eb878c05a166a25b123a0a72
#
_cell.length_a   1.000
_cell.length_b   1.000
_cell.length_c   1.000
_cell.angle_alpha   90.00
_cell.angle_beta   90.00
_cell.angle_gamma   90.00
#
_symmetry.space_group_name_H-M   'P 1'
#
loop_
_entity.id
_entity.type
_entity.pdbx_description
1 polymer ?
#
loop_
_entity_poly.entity_id
_entity_poly.type
_entity_poly.pdbx_seq_one_letter_code
_entity_poly.pdbx_strand_id
1 'polypeptide(L)'
;MNQEEKKQTLLGYLFLVPSLAVFAVFMFYPMFYTVYLSFFEWNMVKPVKKFVGLANYAAIFRDPNSWKIAGNTAVYILVLLVLNFVLPYILSFILSAVIKRGQGFYKAVFFLPSVISLVVGSILYIWILNPISGPVALVLKYFGLALPFWSKAEGWVIAVLSIITSWKVFGYNFIIILAGVSGVSQEVVEAARLDNIPLWKIFRDMVVPMSSATGIYVFITTIVQGLQ
;
A
#
# COMPACT_ATOMS: atom_id res chain seq x y z
N MET A 1 16.81 -28.61 -28.52
CA MET A 1 17.39 -28.34 -27.19
C MET A 1 18.54 -29.29 -26.98
N ASN A 2 19.77 -28.76 -27.00
CA ASN A 2 21.00 -29.55 -26.85
C ASN A 2 21.11 -30.15 -25.44
N GLN A 3 21.94 -31.20 -25.27
CA GLN A 3 22.12 -31.85 -23.95
C GLN A 3 22.62 -30.84 -22.87
N GLU A 4 23.44 -29.87 -23.24
CA GLU A 4 23.90 -28.82 -22.32
C GLU A 4 22.80 -27.86 -21.90
N GLU A 5 21.91 -27.47 -22.81
CA GLU A 5 20.72 -26.63 -22.47
C GLU A 5 19.80 -27.35 -21.48
N LYS A 6 19.57 -28.67 -21.70
CA LYS A 6 18.78 -29.50 -20.75
C LYS A 6 19.42 -29.55 -19.37
N LYS A 7 20.74 -29.69 -19.31
CA LYS A 7 21.49 -29.74 -18.04
C LYS A 7 21.45 -28.41 -17.32
N GLN A 8 21.60 -27.30 -18.01
CA GLN A 8 21.49 -25.94 -17.44
C GLN A 8 20.08 -25.68 -16.94
N THR A 9 19.07 -26.06 -17.71
CA THR A 9 17.66 -25.93 -17.29
C THR A 9 17.36 -26.77 -16.05
N LEU A 10 17.85 -28.02 -15.98
CA LEU A 10 17.68 -28.90 -14.83
C LEU A 10 18.37 -28.32 -13.57
N LEU A 11 19.58 -27.80 -13.72
CA LEU A 11 20.30 -27.14 -12.64
C LEU A 11 19.54 -25.90 -12.16
N GLY A 12 18.98 -25.10 -13.07
CA GLY A 12 18.13 -23.96 -12.72
C GLY A 12 16.92 -24.37 -11.87
N TYR A 13 16.22 -25.44 -12.27
CA TYR A 13 15.11 -25.96 -11.45
C TYR A 13 15.58 -26.48 -10.09
N LEU A 14 16.73 -27.16 -10.02
CA LEU A 14 17.27 -27.67 -8.77
C LEU A 14 17.57 -26.55 -7.76
N PHE A 15 18.07 -25.40 -8.23
CA PHE A 15 18.28 -24.22 -7.37
C PHE A 15 16.98 -23.58 -6.87
N LEU A 16 15.86 -23.75 -7.61
CA LEU A 16 14.56 -23.26 -7.18
C LEU A 16 13.87 -24.15 -6.15
N VAL A 17 14.21 -25.45 -6.11
CA VAL A 17 13.55 -26.44 -5.24
C VAL A 17 13.53 -26.03 -3.77
N PRO A 18 14.62 -25.55 -3.12
CA PRO A 18 14.58 -25.17 -1.72
C PRO A 18 13.60 -24.03 -1.42
N SER A 19 13.59 -22.99 -2.27
CA SER A 19 12.68 -21.87 -2.09
C SER A 19 11.23 -22.27 -2.37
N LEU A 20 10.99 -23.05 -3.44
CA LEU A 20 9.65 -23.55 -3.75
C LEU A 20 9.11 -24.47 -2.65
N ALA A 21 9.95 -25.30 -2.02
CA ALA A 21 9.55 -26.14 -0.91
C ALA A 21 9.09 -25.31 0.30
N VAL A 22 9.83 -24.24 0.63
CA VAL A 22 9.43 -23.30 1.70
C VAL A 22 8.10 -22.62 1.35
N PHE A 23 7.94 -22.11 0.14
CA PHE A 23 6.67 -21.53 -0.31
C PHE A 23 5.52 -22.54 -0.30
N ALA A 24 5.76 -23.78 -0.73
CA ALA A 24 4.75 -24.83 -0.73
C ALA A 24 4.21 -25.09 0.68
N VAL A 25 5.10 -25.21 1.68
CA VAL A 25 4.73 -25.55 3.05
C VAL A 25 4.15 -24.36 3.81
N PHE A 26 4.74 -23.16 3.69
CA PHE A 26 4.39 -22.05 4.55
C PHE A 26 3.43 -21.04 3.90
N MET A 27 3.26 -21.08 2.60
CA MET A 27 2.37 -20.16 1.89
C MET A 27 1.23 -20.90 1.18
N PHE A 28 1.55 -21.82 0.28
CA PHE A 28 0.51 -22.49 -0.53
C PHE A 28 -0.32 -23.45 0.29
N TYR A 29 0.29 -24.27 1.16
CA TYR A 29 -0.47 -25.19 1.99
C TYR A 29 -1.46 -24.48 2.93
N PRO A 30 -1.10 -23.46 3.71
CA PRO A 30 -2.06 -22.69 4.53
C PRO A 30 -3.13 -22.01 3.68
N MET A 31 -2.79 -21.47 2.52
CA MET A 31 -3.74 -20.83 1.61
C MET A 31 -4.82 -21.85 1.15
N PHE A 32 -4.43 -22.99 0.63
CA PHE A 32 -5.38 -24.03 0.21
C PHE A 32 -6.16 -24.60 1.39
N TYR A 33 -5.50 -24.73 2.54
CA TYR A 33 -6.15 -25.22 3.76
C TYR A 33 -7.20 -24.23 4.27
N THR A 34 -6.97 -22.94 4.16
CA THR A 34 -7.96 -21.89 4.50
C THR A 34 -9.17 -21.97 3.58
N VAL A 35 -8.96 -22.15 2.27
CA VAL A 35 -10.05 -22.37 1.31
C VAL A 35 -10.82 -23.63 1.65
N TYR A 36 -10.14 -24.73 1.99
CA TYR A 36 -10.79 -25.95 2.44
C TYR A 36 -11.64 -25.73 3.70
N LEU A 37 -11.08 -25.04 4.72
CA LEU A 37 -11.79 -24.74 5.96
C LEU A 37 -13.02 -23.84 5.77
N SER A 38 -13.03 -23.00 4.76
CA SER A 38 -14.16 -22.10 4.49
C SER A 38 -15.48 -22.84 4.20
N PHE A 39 -15.42 -24.10 3.83
CA PHE A 39 -16.60 -24.97 3.62
C PHE A 39 -17.07 -25.69 4.89
N PHE A 40 -16.38 -25.47 6.01
CA PHE A 40 -16.70 -26.12 7.29
C PHE A 40 -17.06 -25.11 8.34
N GLU A 41 -17.99 -25.49 9.23
CA GLU A 41 -18.24 -24.83 10.50
C GLU A 41 -17.33 -25.47 11.56
N TRP A 42 -16.37 -24.70 12.07
CA TRP A 42 -15.39 -25.19 13.03
C TRP A 42 -14.94 -24.08 13.98
N ASN A 43 -14.98 -24.35 15.28
CA ASN A 43 -14.52 -23.42 16.31
C ASN A 43 -13.03 -23.56 16.68
N MET A 44 -12.26 -24.29 15.90
CA MET A 44 -10.82 -24.57 16.08
C MET A 44 -10.44 -25.34 17.37
N VAL A 45 -11.41 -25.61 18.25
CA VAL A 45 -11.21 -26.31 19.54
C VAL A 45 -11.73 -27.75 19.48
N LYS A 46 -12.90 -27.95 18.88
CA LYS A 46 -13.51 -29.27 18.78
C LYS A 46 -12.81 -30.12 17.68
N PRO A 47 -12.61 -31.44 17.93
CA PRO A 47 -11.96 -32.29 16.92
C PRO A 47 -12.82 -32.51 15.67
N VAL A 48 -14.14 -32.33 15.76
CA VAL A 48 -15.07 -32.56 14.66
C VAL A 48 -15.38 -31.26 13.93
N LYS A 49 -15.16 -31.25 12.62
CA LYS A 49 -15.54 -30.19 11.69
C LYS A 49 -16.84 -30.60 11.00
N LYS A 50 -17.82 -29.70 10.98
CA LYS A 50 -19.10 -29.93 10.29
C LYS A 50 -19.04 -29.34 8.91
N PHE A 51 -19.22 -30.14 7.87
CA PHE A 51 -19.28 -29.62 6.51
C PHE A 51 -20.60 -28.86 6.30
N VAL A 52 -20.50 -27.61 5.89
CA VAL A 52 -21.63 -26.69 5.66
C VAL A 52 -21.71 -26.15 4.24
N GLY A 53 -20.82 -26.59 3.36
CA GLY A 53 -20.77 -26.13 1.97
C GLY A 53 -20.58 -24.61 1.90
N LEU A 54 -21.46 -23.94 1.18
CA LEU A 54 -21.40 -22.48 0.96
C LEU A 54 -22.15 -21.66 2.02
N ALA A 55 -22.62 -22.26 3.12
CA ALA A 55 -23.40 -21.56 4.13
C ALA A 55 -22.63 -20.38 4.77
N ASN A 56 -21.33 -20.53 4.99
CA ASN A 56 -20.48 -19.45 5.51
C ASN A 56 -20.47 -18.24 4.57
N TYR A 57 -20.36 -18.47 3.29
CA TYR A 57 -20.40 -17.40 2.27
C TYR A 57 -21.79 -16.73 2.23
N ALA A 58 -22.86 -17.55 2.24
CA ALA A 58 -24.22 -17.02 2.27
C ALA A 58 -24.49 -16.17 3.52
N ALA A 59 -23.95 -16.55 4.67
CA ALA A 59 -24.04 -15.77 5.90
C ALA A 59 -23.36 -14.39 5.74
N ILE A 60 -22.15 -14.34 5.18
CA ILE A 60 -21.42 -13.07 4.93
C ILE A 60 -22.23 -12.15 4.02
N PHE A 61 -22.78 -12.67 2.91
CA PHE A 61 -23.55 -11.84 1.96
C PHE A 61 -24.90 -11.37 2.50
N ARG A 62 -25.47 -12.08 3.48
CA ARG A 62 -26.75 -11.71 4.11
C ARG A 62 -26.59 -10.76 5.29
N ASP A 63 -25.41 -10.68 5.88
CA ASP A 63 -25.14 -9.79 7.01
C ASP A 63 -24.94 -8.34 6.57
N PRO A 64 -25.82 -7.40 6.99
CA PRO A 64 -25.65 -5.98 6.68
C PRO A 64 -24.33 -5.40 7.16
N ASN A 65 -23.77 -5.90 8.25
CA ASN A 65 -22.47 -5.45 8.77
C ASN A 65 -21.32 -5.77 7.80
N SER A 66 -21.40 -6.90 7.09
CA SER A 66 -20.41 -7.28 6.10
C SER A 66 -20.32 -6.22 4.97
N TRP A 67 -21.47 -5.71 4.52
CA TRP A 67 -21.51 -4.66 3.51
C TRP A 67 -21.01 -3.31 4.03
N LYS A 68 -21.32 -2.96 5.29
CA LYS A 68 -20.77 -1.77 5.95
C LYS A 68 -19.24 -1.86 6.03
N ILE A 69 -18.70 -3.02 6.43
CA ILE A 69 -17.25 -3.26 6.48
C ILE A 69 -16.62 -3.14 5.09
N ALA A 70 -17.22 -3.80 4.09
CA ALA A 70 -16.75 -3.71 2.71
C ALA A 70 -16.73 -2.28 2.17
N GLY A 71 -17.78 -1.50 2.46
CA GLY A 71 -17.85 -0.07 2.11
C GLY A 71 -16.75 0.75 2.79
N ASN A 72 -16.55 0.58 4.08
CA ASN A 72 -15.50 1.25 4.83
C ASN A 72 -14.10 0.90 4.29
N THR A 73 -13.86 -0.37 3.99
CA THR A 73 -12.61 -0.84 3.40
C THR A 73 -12.38 -0.23 2.02
N ALA A 74 -13.42 -0.16 1.18
CA ALA A 74 -13.31 0.47 -0.14
C ALA A 74 -12.96 1.96 -0.02
N VAL A 75 -13.60 2.70 0.87
CA VAL A 75 -13.27 4.12 1.14
C VAL A 75 -11.84 4.25 1.65
N TYR A 76 -11.42 3.40 2.58
CA TYR A 76 -10.06 3.38 3.09
C TYR A 76 -9.03 3.16 1.98
N ILE A 77 -9.24 2.16 1.12
CA ILE A 77 -8.37 1.88 -0.04
C ILE A 77 -8.31 3.08 -1.00
N LEU A 78 -9.44 3.71 -1.29
CA LEU A 78 -9.47 4.89 -2.16
C LEU A 78 -8.65 6.04 -1.60
N VAL A 79 -8.76 6.31 -0.29
CA VAL A 79 -7.94 7.34 0.37
C VAL A 79 -6.46 6.96 0.34
N LEU A 80 -6.12 5.69 0.61
CA LEU A 80 -4.74 5.22 0.52
C LEU A 80 -4.18 5.34 -0.90
N LEU A 81 -4.96 5.05 -1.94
CA LEU A 81 -4.54 5.22 -3.33
C LEU A 81 -4.20 6.69 -3.64
N VAL A 82 -5.01 7.63 -3.17
CA VAL A 82 -4.69 9.05 -3.35
C VAL A 82 -3.39 9.41 -2.62
N LEU A 83 -3.26 9.03 -1.35
CA LEU A 83 -2.14 9.42 -0.49
C LEU A 83 -0.84 8.66 -0.80
N ASN A 84 -0.92 7.38 -1.17
CA ASN A 84 0.26 6.51 -1.29
C ASN A 84 0.57 6.09 -2.73
N PHE A 85 -0.24 6.50 -3.71
CA PHE A 85 0.03 6.27 -5.13
C PHE A 85 0.02 7.57 -5.92
N VAL A 86 -1.12 8.31 -5.94
CA VAL A 86 -1.24 9.53 -6.75
C VAL A 86 -0.29 10.61 -6.27
N LEU A 87 -0.29 10.91 -4.98
CA LEU A 87 0.54 11.97 -4.40
C LEU A 87 2.04 11.67 -4.52
N PRO A 88 2.55 10.45 -4.20
CA PRO A 88 3.93 10.08 -4.47
C PRO A 88 4.32 10.19 -5.96
N TYR A 89 3.40 9.86 -6.88
CA TYR A 89 3.66 9.95 -8.31
C TYR A 89 3.89 11.41 -8.75
N ILE A 90 3.01 12.30 -8.33
CA ILE A 90 3.11 13.73 -8.61
C ILE A 90 4.40 14.32 -8.01
N LEU A 91 4.68 14.01 -6.75
CA LEU A 91 5.88 14.53 -6.07
C LEU A 91 7.17 13.95 -6.65
N SER A 92 7.18 12.69 -7.07
CA SER A 92 8.32 12.08 -7.76
C SER A 92 8.61 12.76 -9.09
N PHE A 93 7.56 13.09 -9.86
CA PHE A 93 7.70 13.85 -11.09
C PHE A 93 8.22 15.26 -10.83
N ILE A 94 7.68 15.99 -9.85
CA ILE A 94 8.13 17.33 -9.49
C ILE A 94 9.60 17.28 -9.06
N LEU A 95 9.99 16.31 -8.23
CA LEU A 95 11.35 16.17 -7.76
C LEU A 95 12.32 15.83 -8.89
N SER A 96 11.92 14.98 -9.85
CA SER A 96 12.75 14.58 -10.98
C SER A 96 12.84 15.67 -12.04
N ALA A 97 11.71 16.27 -12.42
CA ALA A 97 11.61 17.15 -13.57
C ALA A 97 11.83 18.64 -13.25
N VAL A 98 11.47 19.09 -12.03
CA VAL A 98 11.44 20.51 -11.67
C VAL A 98 12.56 20.87 -10.69
N ILE A 99 12.74 20.05 -9.65
CA ILE A 99 13.71 20.36 -8.58
C ILE A 99 15.09 19.84 -8.96
N LYS A 100 16.01 20.77 -9.28
CA LYS A 100 17.39 20.44 -9.67
C LYS A 100 18.37 20.33 -8.49
N ARG A 101 18.08 20.99 -7.36
CA ARG A 101 19.00 21.05 -6.20
C ARG A 101 18.31 20.56 -4.94
N GLY A 102 19.07 19.96 -4.03
CA GLY A 102 18.54 19.51 -2.73
C GLY A 102 17.65 18.26 -2.77
N GLN A 103 17.64 17.49 -3.86
CA GLN A 103 16.81 16.28 -3.99
C GLN A 103 17.04 15.29 -2.86
N GLY A 104 18.29 15.15 -2.36
CA GLY A 104 18.62 14.27 -1.24
C GLY A 104 17.87 14.62 0.04
N PHE A 105 17.69 15.91 0.32
CA PHE A 105 16.92 16.37 1.48
C PHE A 105 15.45 15.93 1.39
N TYR A 106 14.79 16.16 0.28
CA TYR A 106 13.39 15.74 0.09
C TYR A 106 13.22 14.22 0.18
N LYS A 107 14.15 13.46 -0.45
CA LYS A 107 14.16 11.99 -0.35
C LYS A 107 14.28 11.53 1.11
N ALA A 108 15.20 12.14 1.87
CA ALA A 108 15.40 11.81 3.29
C ALA A 108 14.17 12.15 4.14
N VAL A 109 13.61 13.34 3.98
CA VAL A 109 12.44 13.79 4.76
C VAL A 109 11.23 12.90 4.50
N PHE A 110 10.94 12.56 3.23
CA PHE A 110 9.80 11.70 2.91
C PHE A 110 10.01 10.25 3.34
N PHE A 111 11.26 9.76 3.30
CA PHE A 111 11.56 8.38 3.65
C PHE A 111 11.69 8.14 5.15
N LEU A 112 12.09 9.15 5.92
CA LEU A 112 12.36 9.04 7.36
C LEU A 112 11.23 8.34 8.16
N PRO A 113 9.93 8.66 7.96
CA PRO A 113 8.85 7.98 8.67
C PRO A 113 8.79 6.48 8.42
N SER A 114 9.19 6.03 7.23
CA SER A 114 9.15 4.60 6.86
C SER A 114 10.11 3.74 7.68
N VAL A 115 11.16 4.33 8.24
CA VAL A 115 12.17 3.63 9.07
C VAL A 115 11.66 3.39 10.50
N ILE A 116 10.70 4.18 10.96
CA ILE A 116 10.15 4.06 12.33
C ILE A 116 9.37 2.74 12.44
N SER A 117 9.59 1.99 13.54
CA SER A 117 8.82 0.77 13.76
C SER A 117 7.31 1.05 13.91
N LEU A 118 6.48 0.10 13.48
CA LEU A 118 5.03 0.25 13.55
C LEU A 118 4.55 0.47 14.99
N VAL A 119 5.15 -0.22 15.96
CA VAL A 119 4.81 -0.12 17.39
C VAL A 119 5.09 1.29 17.92
N VAL A 120 6.29 1.81 17.64
CA VAL A 120 6.67 3.17 18.05
C VAL A 120 5.78 4.21 17.38
N GLY A 121 5.54 4.08 16.08
CA GLY A 121 4.63 4.95 15.34
C GLY A 121 3.21 4.94 15.92
N SER A 122 2.66 3.78 16.25
CA SER A 122 1.33 3.65 16.84
C SER A 122 1.22 4.36 18.20
N ILE A 123 2.21 4.18 19.06
CA ILE A 123 2.23 4.87 20.38
C ILE A 123 2.33 6.38 20.20
N LEU A 124 3.18 6.86 19.29
CA LEU A 124 3.30 8.28 18.96
C LEU A 124 1.96 8.86 18.50
N TYR A 125 1.24 8.18 17.60
CA TYR A 125 -0.03 8.68 17.09
C TYR A 125 -1.16 8.64 18.13
N ILE A 126 -1.21 7.62 18.99
CA ILE A 126 -2.17 7.59 20.12
C ILE A 126 -1.95 8.81 21.02
N TRP A 127 -0.69 9.16 21.27
CA TRP A 127 -0.36 10.33 22.08
C TRP A 127 -0.63 11.64 21.34
N ILE A 128 -0.16 11.81 20.10
CA ILE A 128 -0.33 13.02 19.29
C ILE A 128 -1.82 13.34 19.07
N LEU A 129 -2.61 12.33 18.77
CA LEU A 129 -4.04 12.46 18.47
C LEU A 129 -4.93 12.20 19.68
N ASN A 130 -4.40 12.30 20.90
CA ASN A 130 -5.22 12.24 22.10
C ASN A 130 -6.13 13.48 22.17
N PRO A 131 -7.48 13.32 22.23
CA PRO A 131 -8.40 14.45 22.15
C PRO A 131 -8.36 15.36 23.37
N ILE A 132 -7.81 14.91 24.50
CA ILE A 132 -7.79 15.65 25.77
C ILE A 132 -6.46 16.38 25.95
N SER A 133 -5.34 15.69 25.79
CA SER A 133 -4.00 16.15 26.15
C SER A 133 -2.98 16.10 25.04
N GLY A 134 -3.39 15.65 23.85
CA GLY A 134 -2.48 15.53 22.72
C GLY A 134 -2.08 16.88 22.13
N PRO A 135 -0.86 16.98 21.53
CA PRO A 135 -0.38 18.21 20.90
C PRO A 135 -1.36 18.76 19.85
N VAL A 136 -1.99 17.90 19.04
CA VAL A 136 -2.97 18.31 18.02
C VAL A 136 -4.21 18.92 18.68
N ALA A 137 -4.71 18.31 19.77
CA ALA A 137 -5.85 18.84 20.51
C ALA A 137 -5.54 20.22 21.14
N LEU A 138 -4.33 20.40 21.67
CA LEU A 138 -3.90 21.69 22.24
C LEU A 138 -3.80 22.79 21.18
N VAL A 139 -3.24 22.48 20.01
CA VAL A 139 -3.17 23.44 18.87
C VAL A 139 -4.57 23.78 18.38
N LEU A 140 -5.46 22.81 18.19
CA LEU A 140 -6.84 23.06 17.75
C LEU A 140 -7.60 23.92 18.77
N LYS A 141 -7.41 23.64 20.06
CA LYS A 141 -8.03 24.42 21.14
C LYS A 141 -7.62 25.91 21.12
N TYR A 142 -6.38 26.19 20.73
CA TYR A 142 -5.90 27.57 20.54
C TYR A 142 -6.70 28.33 19.48
N PHE A 143 -7.18 27.62 18.44
CA PHE A 143 -8.04 28.15 17.38
C PHE A 143 -9.55 28.03 17.69
N GLY A 144 -9.93 27.67 18.92
CA GLY A 144 -11.33 27.47 19.30
C GLY A 144 -11.96 26.17 18.74
N LEU A 145 -11.17 25.25 18.23
CA LEU A 145 -11.62 23.97 17.67
C LEU A 145 -11.37 22.85 18.67
N ALA A 146 -12.25 21.84 18.67
CA ALA A 146 -12.08 20.63 19.47
C ALA A 146 -11.72 19.44 18.59
N LEU A 147 -10.71 18.65 19.00
CA LEU A 147 -10.42 17.38 18.36
C LEU A 147 -11.49 16.37 18.81
N PRO A 148 -12.28 15.79 17.90
CA PRO A 148 -13.26 14.79 18.26
C PRO A 148 -12.59 13.49 18.77
N PHE A 149 -13.33 12.69 19.53
CA PHE A 149 -12.91 11.32 19.87
C PHE A 149 -12.96 10.45 18.61
N TRP A 150 -11.94 10.60 17.78
CA TRP A 150 -11.84 10.02 16.45
C TRP A 150 -12.07 8.49 16.44
N SER A 151 -11.69 7.78 17.52
CA SER A 151 -11.91 6.34 17.67
C SER A 151 -13.38 5.92 17.85
N LYS A 152 -14.27 6.86 18.15
CA LYS A 152 -15.72 6.63 18.38
C LYS A 152 -16.60 7.31 17.35
N ALA A 153 -16.05 8.23 16.55
CA ALA A 153 -16.81 9.01 15.59
C ALA A 153 -16.77 8.36 14.20
N GLU A 154 -17.93 8.11 13.61
CA GLU A 154 -18.03 7.54 12.26
C GLU A 154 -17.29 8.43 11.24
N GLY A 155 -16.57 7.80 10.32
CA GLY A 155 -15.74 8.47 9.31
C GLY A 155 -14.38 8.96 9.80
N TRP A 156 -14.26 9.46 11.02
CA TRP A 156 -12.98 9.92 11.57
C TRP A 156 -11.96 8.79 11.73
N VAL A 157 -12.41 7.59 12.07
CA VAL A 157 -11.55 6.40 12.17
C VAL A 157 -10.83 6.15 10.85
N ILE A 158 -11.56 6.15 9.74
CA ILE A 158 -10.98 5.90 8.41
C ILE A 158 -9.99 7.01 8.06
N ALA A 159 -10.34 8.27 8.27
CA ALA A 159 -9.46 9.41 7.98
C ALA A 159 -8.15 9.34 8.79
N VAL A 160 -8.25 9.12 10.10
CA VAL A 160 -7.10 9.03 11.00
C VAL A 160 -6.22 7.83 10.66
N LEU A 161 -6.79 6.64 10.48
CA LEU A 161 -6.03 5.46 10.10
C LEU A 161 -5.36 5.65 8.73
N SER A 162 -6.03 6.26 7.76
CA SER A 162 -5.43 6.56 6.46
C SER A 162 -4.23 7.49 6.58
N ILE A 163 -4.29 8.52 7.42
CA ILE A 163 -3.18 9.45 7.65
C ILE A 163 -2.00 8.72 8.31
N ILE A 164 -2.27 7.92 9.35
CA ILE A 164 -1.24 7.17 10.08
C ILE A 164 -0.53 6.18 9.15
N THR A 165 -1.31 5.38 8.42
CA THR A 165 -0.79 4.40 7.47
C THR A 165 0.02 5.09 6.37
N SER A 166 -0.54 6.16 5.79
CA SER A 166 0.12 6.88 4.72
C SER A 166 1.41 7.54 5.17
N TRP A 167 1.45 8.14 6.36
CA TRP A 167 2.67 8.72 6.90
C TRP A 167 3.82 7.71 6.94
N LYS A 168 3.53 6.46 7.30
CA LYS A 168 4.55 5.40 7.35
C LYS A 168 4.94 4.89 5.96
N VAL A 169 3.98 4.71 5.06
CA VAL A 169 4.17 3.98 3.79
C VAL A 169 4.55 4.91 2.65
N PHE A 170 4.12 6.15 2.73
CA PHE A 170 4.31 7.19 1.70
C PHE A 170 5.74 7.25 1.19
N GLY A 171 6.73 7.32 2.09
CA GLY A 171 8.13 7.49 1.71
C GLY A 171 8.69 6.30 0.95
N TYR A 172 8.29 5.08 1.32
CA TYR A 172 8.68 3.87 0.60
C TYR A 172 8.13 3.88 -0.83
N ASN A 173 6.83 4.13 -1.00
CA ASN A 173 6.19 4.21 -2.30
C ASN A 173 6.75 5.36 -3.14
N PHE A 174 7.04 6.50 -2.51
CA PHE A 174 7.66 7.65 -3.16
C PHE A 174 9.02 7.31 -3.75
N ILE A 175 9.90 6.62 -3.02
CA ILE A 175 11.23 6.22 -3.52
C ILE A 175 11.11 5.23 -4.68
N ILE A 176 10.19 4.26 -4.59
CA ILE A 176 9.97 3.28 -5.67
C ILE A 176 9.49 4.00 -6.94
N ILE A 177 8.46 4.85 -6.82
CA ILE A 177 7.94 5.60 -7.96
C ILE A 177 8.98 6.55 -8.50
N LEU A 178 9.76 7.21 -7.64
CA LEU A 178 10.84 8.10 -8.06
C LEU A 178 11.89 7.35 -8.88
N ALA A 179 12.23 6.12 -8.52
CA ALA A 179 13.15 5.30 -9.31
C ALA A 179 12.57 5.02 -10.72
N GLY A 180 11.29 4.66 -10.82
CA GLY A 180 10.60 4.47 -12.09
C GLY A 180 10.54 5.73 -12.94
N VAL A 181 10.18 6.86 -12.34
CA VAL A 181 10.11 8.17 -13.01
C VAL A 181 11.50 8.65 -13.47
N SER A 182 12.53 8.43 -12.63
CA SER A 182 13.93 8.79 -12.98
C SER A 182 14.52 7.91 -14.07
N GLY A 183 13.94 6.74 -14.33
CA GLY A 183 14.30 5.86 -15.45
C GLY A 183 13.76 6.32 -16.81
N VAL A 184 12.84 7.29 -16.83
CA VAL A 184 12.35 7.90 -18.07
C VAL A 184 13.47 8.78 -18.65
N SER A 185 13.76 8.62 -19.96
CA SER A 185 14.82 9.40 -20.62
C SER A 185 14.58 10.90 -20.47
N GLN A 186 15.58 11.60 -19.97
CA GLN A 186 15.53 13.06 -19.86
C GLN A 186 15.41 13.73 -21.22
N GLU A 187 15.98 13.13 -22.28
CA GLU A 187 15.91 13.63 -23.65
C GLU A 187 14.46 13.75 -24.13
N VAL A 188 13.61 12.76 -23.79
CA VAL A 188 12.18 12.79 -24.13
C VAL A 188 11.48 13.95 -23.42
N VAL A 189 11.77 14.15 -22.13
CA VAL A 189 11.17 15.23 -21.32
C VAL A 189 11.66 16.61 -21.81
N GLU A 190 12.94 16.73 -22.17
CA GLU A 190 13.53 17.98 -22.68
C GLU A 190 13.01 18.32 -24.09
N ALA A 191 12.91 17.34 -24.98
CA ALA A 191 12.32 17.53 -26.31
C ALA A 191 10.87 18.04 -26.20
N ALA A 192 10.06 17.39 -25.35
CA ALA A 192 8.69 17.81 -25.11
C ALA A 192 8.59 19.25 -24.55
N ARG A 193 9.57 19.67 -23.75
CA ARG A 193 9.63 21.05 -23.24
C ARG A 193 10.00 22.06 -24.33
N LEU A 194 10.91 21.70 -25.25
CA LEU A 194 11.23 22.52 -26.39
C LEU A 194 10.04 22.74 -27.31
N ASP A 195 9.18 21.73 -27.43
CA ASP A 195 7.89 21.81 -28.14
C ASP A 195 6.80 22.56 -27.36
N ASN A 196 7.16 23.21 -26.25
CA ASN A 196 6.23 23.93 -25.36
C ASN A 196 5.06 23.09 -24.85
N ILE A 197 5.22 21.74 -24.72
CA ILE A 197 4.21 20.87 -24.13
C ILE A 197 4.12 21.16 -22.62
N PRO A 198 2.92 21.45 -22.08
CA PRO A 198 2.76 21.75 -20.65
C PRO A 198 3.12 20.56 -19.76
N LEU A 199 3.76 20.83 -18.62
CA LEU A 199 4.27 19.79 -17.69
C LEU A 199 3.23 18.72 -17.33
N TRP A 200 1.97 19.10 -17.19
CA TRP A 200 0.87 18.16 -16.93
C TRP A 200 0.70 17.12 -18.06
N LYS A 201 0.81 17.53 -19.32
CA LYS A 201 0.74 16.60 -20.47
C LYS A 201 1.99 15.72 -20.52
N ILE A 202 3.18 16.28 -20.27
CA ILE A 202 4.41 15.49 -20.17
C ILE A 202 4.26 14.42 -19.08
N PHE A 203 3.74 14.80 -17.91
CA PHE A 203 3.49 13.87 -16.83
C PHE A 203 2.53 12.75 -17.23
N ARG A 204 1.33 13.12 -17.71
CA ARG A 204 0.26 12.16 -17.98
C ARG A 204 0.54 11.28 -19.20
N ASP A 205 1.04 11.87 -20.28
CA ASP A 205 1.09 11.21 -21.59
C ASP A 205 2.45 10.57 -21.90
N MET A 206 3.51 10.92 -21.12
CA MET A 206 4.86 10.40 -21.31
C MET A 206 5.37 9.69 -20.06
N VAL A 207 5.47 10.40 -18.93
CA VAL A 207 6.12 9.86 -17.72
C VAL A 207 5.32 8.72 -17.10
N VAL A 208 4.01 8.88 -16.94
CA VAL A 208 3.14 7.83 -16.36
C VAL A 208 3.15 6.56 -17.21
N PRO A 209 2.97 6.58 -18.54
CA PRO A 209 3.05 5.38 -19.37
C PRO A 209 4.43 4.73 -19.36
N MET A 210 5.52 5.52 -19.44
CA MET A 210 6.89 4.99 -19.47
C MET A 210 7.35 4.40 -18.14
N SER A 211 6.80 4.85 -17.02
CA SER A 211 7.06 4.30 -15.67
C SER A 211 5.96 3.35 -15.17
N SER A 212 5.07 2.90 -16.06
CA SER A 212 3.86 2.13 -15.71
C SER A 212 4.14 0.84 -14.95
N ALA A 213 5.22 0.12 -15.26
CA ALA A 213 5.58 -1.10 -14.54
C ALA A 213 5.75 -0.85 -13.03
N THR A 214 6.47 0.22 -12.66
CA THR A 214 6.63 0.64 -11.27
C THR A 214 5.32 1.17 -10.70
N GLY A 215 4.56 1.91 -11.51
CA GLY A 215 3.23 2.42 -11.13
C GLY A 215 2.26 1.30 -10.78
N ILE A 216 2.15 0.28 -11.62
CA ILE A 216 1.27 -0.89 -11.40
C ILE A 216 1.70 -1.63 -10.12
N TYR A 217 2.99 -1.82 -9.90
CA TYR A 217 3.49 -2.43 -8.67
C TYR A 217 3.01 -1.68 -7.42
N VAL A 218 3.23 -0.35 -7.36
CA VAL A 218 2.82 0.45 -6.21
C VAL A 218 1.29 0.52 -6.08
N PHE A 219 0.56 0.58 -7.18
CA PHE A 219 -0.90 0.56 -7.18
C PHE A 219 -1.44 -0.74 -6.55
N ILE A 220 -0.96 -1.90 -7.01
CA ILE A 220 -1.40 -3.21 -6.49
C ILE A 220 -1.00 -3.37 -5.03
N THR A 221 0.24 -3.05 -4.67
CA THR A 221 0.70 -3.19 -3.28
C THR A 221 -0.05 -2.27 -2.33
N THR A 222 -0.46 -1.07 -2.77
CA THR A 222 -1.31 -0.16 -1.97
C THR A 222 -2.70 -0.74 -1.74
N ILE A 223 -3.32 -1.37 -2.75
CA ILE A 223 -4.61 -2.06 -2.58
C ILE A 223 -4.48 -3.22 -1.60
N VAL A 224 -3.47 -4.08 -1.79
CA VAL A 224 -3.23 -5.24 -0.90
C VAL A 224 -3.05 -4.78 0.54
N GLN A 225 -2.31 -3.70 0.75
CA GLN A 225 -2.09 -3.12 2.08
C GLN A 225 -3.37 -2.56 2.70
N GLY A 226 -4.28 -2.03 1.90
CA GLY A 226 -5.59 -1.56 2.37
C GLY A 226 -6.58 -2.69 2.70
N LEU A 227 -6.30 -3.93 2.25
CA LEU A 227 -7.10 -5.12 2.53
C LEU A 227 -6.60 -5.89 3.77
N GLN A 228 -5.40 -5.63 4.25
CA GLN A 228 -4.76 -6.25 5.42
C GLN A 228 -5.04 -5.46 6.70
#